data_61bb3f4a70e445caf77ff6c922e8e8d0
#
_entry.id   61bb3f4a70e445caf77ff6c922e8e8d0
#
_cell.length_a   1.000
_cell.length_b   1.000
_cell.length_c   1.000
_cell.angle_alpha   90.00
_cell.angle_beta   90.00
_cell.angle_gamma   90.00
#
_symmetry.space_group_name_H-M   'P 1'
#
loop_
_entity.id
_entity.type
_entity.pdbx_description
1 polymer ?
#
loop_
_entity_poly.entity_id
_entity_poly.type
_entity_poly.pdbx_seq_one_letter_code
_entity_poly.pdbx_strand_id
1 'polypeptide(L)'
;NGSGKSSILVKSTLETWRDVIVAIDIKGELSRHYQWLLQNRLVQRPYIVFNPSNVGSHYDVYALLKKGGPNFVQYVREIACAIIPKPSDVREPYWIDMARDLLSGAIVYYYELGLDFIGTILMVQDTPIAELCKEIVQEGSDLARMFVSEIAGLKQQQQSAIGTEVKRHTMVFATDPDIQSALSFNKSDEDGFGAFSWEGIVSDADAPNVFLCISQDRLEQWGGVLRLMITQLIRQLERRPEKYSPQGRDMKPFLLLLDEFPLLGKMDVIQNAMTTLRSKN
;
A
#
# COMPACT_ATOMS: atom_id res chain seq x y z
N ASN A 1 -9.17 12.36 -26.85
CA ASN A 1 -7.88 12.97 -27.11
C ASN A 1 -6.76 11.94 -27.06
N GLY A 2 -6.81 10.92 -27.94
CA GLY A 2 -5.75 9.94 -28.11
C GLY A 2 -4.54 10.53 -28.85
N SER A 3 -3.83 11.48 -28.24
CA SER A 3 -2.55 11.89 -28.73
C SER A 3 -1.53 10.84 -28.33
N GLY A 4 -0.87 10.20 -29.29
CA GLY A 4 0.15 9.15 -29.08
C GLY A 4 1.36 9.53 -28.21
N LYS A 5 1.27 10.59 -27.40
CA LYS A 5 2.32 11.07 -26.51
C LYS A 5 2.66 10.05 -25.40
N SER A 6 1.66 9.50 -24.72
CA SER A 6 1.89 8.47 -23.66
C SER A 6 2.50 7.20 -24.27
N SER A 7 2.00 6.80 -25.43
CA SER A 7 2.48 5.59 -26.12
C SER A 7 3.95 5.69 -26.55
N ILE A 8 4.40 6.82 -27.09
CA ILE A 8 5.78 6.95 -27.60
C ILE A 8 6.77 7.19 -26.46
N LEU A 9 6.52 8.18 -25.59
CA LEU A 9 7.44 8.53 -24.52
C LEU A 9 7.56 7.42 -23.48
N VAL A 10 6.44 6.88 -23.00
CA VAL A 10 6.43 5.87 -21.97
C VAL A 10 7.04 4.56 -22.45
N LYS A 11 6.70 4.12 -23.68
CA LYS A 11 7.29 2.90 -24.28
C LYS A 11 8.79 3.05 -24.51
N SER A 12 9.26 4.19 -25.06
CA SER A 12 10.69 4.46 -25.22
C SER A 12 11.43 4.47 -23.87
N THR A 13 10.77 4.96 -22.82
CA THR A 13 11.35 4.93 -21.47
C THR A 13 11.50 3.51 -20.96
N LEU A 14 10.52 2.62 -21.18
CA LEU A 14 10.63 1.20 -20.83
C LEU A 14 11.79 0.49 -21.55
N GLU A 15 12.09 0.90 -22.77
CA GLU A 15 13.19 0.34 -23.56
C GLU A 15 14.57 0.83 -23.10
N THR A 16 14.67 2.07 -22.66
CA THR A 16 15.95 2.75 -22.41
C THR A 16 16.36 2.82 -20.95
N TRP A 17 15.38 2.85 -20.03
CA TRP A 17 15.67 2.91 -18.60
C TRP A 17 16.26 1.60 -18.09
N ARG A 18 17.35 1.65 -17.33
CA ARG A 18 18.11 0.47 -16.90
C ARG A 18 17.94 0.11 -15.44
N ASP A 19 17.43 1.03 -14.62
CA ASP A 19 17.21 0.80 -13.21
C ASP A 19 15.75 0.39 -12.94
N VAL A 20 15.35 0.33 -11.65
CA VAL A 20 14.02 -0.13 -11.25
C VAL A 20 12.92 0.81 -11.75
N ILE A 21 11.89 0.23 -12.31
CA ILE A 21 10.65 0.91 -12.71
C ILE A 21 9.50 0.38 -11.87
N VAL A 22 8.71 1.29 -11.29
CA VAL A 22 7.36 0.98 -10.83
C VAL A 22 6.37 1.75 -11.69
N ALA A 23 5.49 1.03 -12.35
CA ALA A 23 4.50 1.60 -13.26
C ALA A 23 3.07 1.34 -12.77
N ILE A 24 2.22 2.37 -12.80
CA ILE A 24 0.76 2.18 -12.71
C ILE A 24 0.25 2.02 -14.12
N ASP A 25 -0.30 0.85 -14.43
CA ASP A 25 -0.66 0.40 -15.77
C ASP A 25 -2.16 0.06 -15.83
N ILE A 26 -3.00 1.09 -15.95
CA ILE A 26 -4.47 0.96 -15.91
C ILE A 26 -5.01 0.11 -17.07
N LYS A 27 -4.35 0.10 -18.21
CA LYS A 27 -4.77 -0.66 -19.40
C LYS A 27 -4.05 -1.99 -19.58
N GLY A 28 -3.05 -2.27 -18.76
CA GLY A 28 -2.17 -3.41 -18.94
C GLY A 28 -1.34 -3.36 -20.24
N GLU A 29 -1.17 -2.16 -20.80
CA GLU A 29 -0.41 -1.99 -22.04
C GLU A 29 1.10 -1.94 -21.78
N LEU A 30 1.51 -1.35 -20.66
CA LEU A 30 2.93 -1.20 -20.31
C LEU A 30 3.54 -2.54 -19.94
N SER A 31 2.88 -3.31 -19.11
CA SER A 31 3.31 -4.66 -18.70
C SER A 31 3.41 -5.61 -19.88
N ARG A 32 2.42 -5.61 -20.79
CA ARG A 32 2.44 -6.39 -22.03
C ARG A 32 3.57 -5.97 -22.96
N HIS A 33 3.81 -4.65 -23.12
CA HIS A 33 4.91 -4.14 -23.93
C HIS A 33 6.26 -4.55 -23.33
N TYR A 34 6.42 -4.42 -21.99
CA TYR A 34 7.64 -4.84 -21.33
C TYR A 34 7.90 -6.35 -21.45
N GLN A 35 6.86 -7.17 -21.35
CA GLN A 35 6.94 -8.61 -21.60
C GLN A 35 7.45 -8.89 -23.02
N TRP A 36 6.95 -8.18 -24.03
CA TRP A 36 7.42 -8.30 -25.42
C TRP A 36 8.89 -7.91 -25.54
N LEU A 37 9.33 -6.80 -24.91
CA LEU A 37 10.73 -6.39 -24.88
C LEU A 37 11.63 -7.48 -24.28
N LEU A 38 11.22 -8.08 -23.18
CA LEU A 38 11.97 -9.14 -22.52
C LEU A 38 12.07 -10.40 -23.38
N GLN A 39 10.98 -10.82 -24.01
CA GLN A 39 10.95 -11.97 -24.92
C GLN A 39 11.86 -11.76 -26.14
N ASN A 40 11.97 -10.54 -26.63
CA ASN A 40 12.87 -10.17 -27.74
C ASN A 40 14.28 -9.80 -27.30
N ARG A 41 14.62 -10.00 -26.02
CA ARG A 41 15.95 -9.72 -25.43
C ARG A 41 16.41 -8.26 -25.56
N LEU A 42 15.47 -7.32 -25.67
CA LEU A 42 15.76 -5.89 -25.74
C LEU A 42 15.98 -5.30 -24.35
N VAL A 43 15.43 -5.94 -23.33
CA VAL A 43 15.64 -5.67 -21.89
C VAL A 43 15.94 -6.99 -21.19
N GLN A 44 16.53 -6.91 -19.97
CA GLN A 44 16.93 -8.11 -19.21
C GLN A 44 16.37 -8.14 -17.79
N ARG A 45 15.92 -7.00 -17.27
CA ARG A 45 15.44 -6.93 -15.87
C ARG A 45 14.16 -7.72 -15.72
N PRO A 46 14.03 -8.61 -14.73
CA PRO A 46 12.79 -9.31 -14.44
C PRO A 46 11.70 -8.33 -14.03
N TYR A 47 10.45 -8.77 -14.05
CA TYR A 47 9.32 -7.93 -13.68
C TYR A 47 8.28 -8.72 -12.91
N ILE A 48 7.51 -8.00 -12.08
CA ILE A 48 6.34 -8.45 -11.34
C ILE A 48 5.12 -7.71 -11.89
N VAL A 49 4.02 -8.41 -12.06
CA VAL A 49 2.71 -7.83 -12.37
C VAL A 49 1.81 -8.06 -11.17
N PHE A 50 1.45 -7.00 -10.46
CA PHE A 50 0.38 -7.04 -9.48
C PHE A 50 -0.94 -6.75 -10.20
N ASN A 51 -1.78 -7.76 -10.31
CA ASN A 51 -3.12 -7.66 -10.91
C ASN A 51 -4.08 -8.51 -10.09
N PRO A 52 -4.95 -7.90 -9.25
CA PRO A 52 -5.88 -8.66 -8.44
C PRO A 52 -6.81 -9.58 -9.22
N SER A 53 -7.26 -9.18 -10.43
CA SER A 53 -8.12 -10.05 -11.29
C SER A 53 -7.39 -11.25 -11.89
N ASN A 54 -6.07 -11.28 -11.83
CA ASN A 54 -5.26 -12.39 -12.33
C ASN A 54 -3.98 -12.48 -11.49
N VAL A 55 -4.12 -13.05 -10.31
CA VAL A 55 -3.07 -13.05 -9.29
C VAL A 55 -1.88 -13.88 -9.78
N GLY A 56 -0.81 -13.17 -10.16
CA GLY A 56 0.51 -13.75 -10.46
C GLY A 56 1.55 -13.46 -9.38
N SER A 57 1.26 -12.50 -8.49
CA SER A 57 2.13 -12.13 -7.38
C SER A 57 1.30 -11.51 -6.27
N HIS A 58 1.58 -11.89 -5.04
CA HIS A 58 0.93 -11.34 -3.85
C HIS A 58 1.70 -10.12 -3.33
N TYR A 59 1.02 -9.22 -2.65
CA TYR A 59 1.64 -8.08 -1.99
C TYR A 59 1.50 -8.19 -0.48
N ASP A 60 2.63 -8.22 0.23
CA ASP A 60 2.65 -8.27 1.70
C ASP A 60 2.55 -6.86 2.30
N VAL A 61 1.35 -6.49 2.73
CA VAL A 61 1.07 -5.20 3.39
C VAL A 61 1.82 -5.07 4.71
N TYR A 62 2.07 -6.20 5.39
CA TYR A 62 2.70 -6.25 6.71
C TYR A 62 4.21 -6.53 6.68
N ALA A 63 4.83 -6.60 5.52
CA ALA A 63 6.26 -6.91 5.37
C ALA A 63 7.17 -6.08 6.28
N LEU A 64 6.82 -4.82 6.51
CA LEU A 64 7.58 -3.89 7.35
C LEU A 64 7.28 -4.01 8.85
N LEU A 65 6.20 -4.69 9.22
CA LEU A 65 5.82 -4.84 10.62
C LEU A 65 6.75 -5.86 11.28
N LYS A 66 7.62 -5.38 12.15
CA LYS A 66 8.52 -6.22 12.97
C LYS A 66 8.24 -5.88 14.44
N LYS A 67 7.63 -6.81 15.18
CA LYS A 67 7.31 -6.61 16.61
C LYS A 67 8.56 -6.18 17.37
N GLY A 68 8.44 -5.09 18.14
CA GLY A 68 9.57 -4.51 18.88
C GLY A 68 10.57 -3.72 18.02
N GLY A 69 10.37 -3.62 16.72
CA GLY A 69 11.21 -2.80 15.85
C GLY A 69 11.01 -1.30 16.08
N PRO A 70 12.03 -0.47 15.85
CA PRO A 70 12.01 0.96 16.19
C PRO A 70 10.93 1.75 15.44
N ASN A 71 10.50 1.27 14.29
CA ASN A 71 9.51 1.95 13.42
C ASN A 71 8.15 1.24 13.38
N PHE A 72 7.91 0.26 14.25
CA PHE A 72 6.68 -0.56 14.22
C PHE A 72 5.43 0.33 14.30
N VAL A 73 5.35 1.21 15.28
CA VAL A 73 4.22 2.14 15.48
C VAL A 73 4.02 3.04 14.27
N GLN A 74 5.12 3.53 13.69
CA GLN A 74 5.05 4.39 12.52
C GLN A 74 4.46 3.64 11.31
N TYR A 75 4.89 2.40 11.05
CA TYR A 75 4.37 1.59 9.94
C TYR A 75 2.89 1.26 10.13
N VAL A 76 2.46 0.91 11.34
CA VAL A 76 1.04 0.71 11.66
C VAL A 76 0.22 1.95 11.34
N ARG A 77 0.65 3.12 11.80
CA ARG A 77 -0.03 4.39 11.52
C ARG A 77 -0.04 4.75 10.04
N GLU A 78 1.03 4.46 9.31
CA GLU A 78 1.09 4.68 7.86
C GLU A 78 0.06 3.84 7.10
N ILE A 79 -0.12 2.57 7.49
CA ILE A 79 -1.15 1.70 6.92
C ILE A 79 -2.54 2.28 7.20
N ALA A 80 -2.84 2.62 8.44
CA ALA A 80 -4.13 3.19 8.82
C ALA A 80 -4.41 4.52 8.09
N CYS A 81 -3.42 5.40 7.96
CA CYS A 81 -3.54 6.67 7.22
C CYS A 81 -3.72 6.47 5.71
N ALA A 82 -3.11 5.44 5.13
CA ALA A 82 -3.28 5.12 3.72
C ALA A 82 -4.68 4.58 3.41
N ILE A 83 -5.23 3.77 4.32
CA ILE A 83 -6.57 3.20 4.19
C ILE A 83 -7.63 4.27 4.44
N ILE A 84 -7.49 5.06 5.50
CA ILE A 84 -8.43 6.12 5.91
C ILE A 84 -7.82 7.48 5.57
N PRO A 85 -8.04 8.03 4.37
CA PRO A 85 -7.48 9.32 3.97
C PRO A 85 -8.16 10.45 4.76
N LYS A 86 -7.41 11.54 4.99
CA LYS A 86 -7.94 12.77 5.58
C LYS A 86 -8.06 13.84 4.50
N PRO A 87 -9.26 14.17 4.05
CA PRO A 87 -9.46 15.26 3.09
C PRO A 87 -8.94 16.59 3.66
N SER A 88 -8.39 17.43 2.78
CA SER A 88 -7.80 18.73 3.17
C SER A 88 -8.82 19.74 3.71
N ASP A 89 -10.12 19.56 3.41
CA ASP A 89 -11.22 20.45 3.73
C ASP A 89 -12.13 19.93 4.85
N VAL A 90 -11.70 18.88 5.56
CA VAL A 90 -12.46 18.32 6.70
C VAL A 90 -12.59 19.33 7.83
N ARG A 91 -13.83 19.64 8.22
CA ARG A 91 -14.16 20.56 9.30
C ARG A 91 -13.88 19.95 10.68
N GLU A 92 -14.12 18.64 10.84
CA GLU A 92 -13.96 17.91 12.09
C GLU A 92 -13.02 16.71 11.90
N PRO A 93 -11.69 16.94 11.92
CA PRO A 93 -10.71 15.88 11.73
C PRO A 93 -10.69 14.84 12.83
N TYR A 94 -11.24 15.14 14.00
CA TYR A 94 -11.25 14.29 15.18
C TYR A 94 -11.77 12.87 14.88
N TRP A 95 -12.91 12.75 14.20
CA TRP A 95 -13.50 11.44 13.91
C TRP A 95 -12.65 10.58 12.98
N ILE A 96 -11.98 11.21 12.03
CA ILE A 96 -11.04 10.52 11.13
C ILE A 96 -9.80 10.06 11.90
N ASP A 97 -9.27 10.90 12.76
CA ASP A 97 -8.09 10.55 13.56
C ASP A 97 -8.43 9.41 14.54
N MET A 98 -9.62 9.42 15.18
CA MET A 98 -10.13 8.31 16.00
C MET A 98 -10.32 7.01 15.19
N ALA A 99 -10.81 7.11 13.96
CA ALA A 99 -10.97 5.94 13.10
C ALA A 99 -9.59 5.33 12.72
N ARG A 100 -8.58 6.18 12.49
CA ARG A 100 -7.20 5.73 12.27
C ARG A 100 -6.59 5.08 13.50
N ASP A 101 -6.84 5.63 14.68
CA ASP A 101 -6.34 5.06 15.92
C ASP A 101 -7.03 3.72 16.20
N LEU A 102 -8.35 3.59 15.99
CA LEU A 102 -9.04 2.31 16.10
C LEU A 102 -8.45 1.25 15.17
N LEU A 103 -8.25 1.60 13.88
CA LEU A 103 -7.65 0.68 12.93
C LEU A 103 -6.21 0.34 13.30
N SER A 104 -5.43 1.30 13.81
CA SER A 104 -4.06 1.07 14.28
C SER A 104 -4.03 0.09 15.46
N GLY A 105 -4.92 0.27 16.42
CA GLY A 105 -5.05 -0.64 17.56
C GLY A 105 -5.43 -2.06 17.15
N ALA A 106 -6.38 -2.19 16.21
CA ALA A 106 -6.77 -3.48 15.65
C ALA A 106 -5.62 -4.14 14.89
N ILE A 107 -4.87 -3.38 14.07
CA ILE A 107 -3.68 -3.89 13.36
C ILE A 107 -2.65 -4.43 14.36
N VAL A 108 -2.32 -3.68 15.41
CA VAL A 108 -1.37 -4.14 16.43
C VAL A 108 -1.86 -5.42 17.08
N TYR A 109 -3.12 -5.43 17.54
CA TYR A 109 -3.69 -6.56 18.28
C TYR A 109 -3.70 -7.84 17.43
N TYR A 110 -4.29 -7.80 16.25
CA TYR A 110 -4.42 -8.98 15.41
C TYR A 110 -3.09 -9.41 14.77
N TYR A 111 -2.19 -8.48 14.47
CA TYR A 111 -0.83 -8.82 14.06
C TYR A 111 -0.07 -9.59 15.15
N GLU A 112 -0.22 -9.21 16.43
CA GLU A 112 0.39 -9.91 17.56
C GLU A 112 -0.22 -11.30 17.79
N LEU A 113 -1.46 -11.53 17.36
CA LEU A 113 -2.11 -12.84 17.32
C LEU A 113 -1.72 -13.67 16.08
N GLY A 114 -0.91 -13.11 15.17
CA GLY A 114 -0.40 -13.81 14.00
C GLY A 114 -1.27 -13.72 12.74
N LEU A 115 -2.28 -12.85 12.71
CA LEU A 115 -3.10 -12.63 11.53
C LEU A 115 -2.33 -11.79 10.50
N ASP A 116 -2.55 -12.08 9.22
CA ASP A 116 -2.13 -11.23 8.11
C ASP A 116 -3.05 -9.98 7.97
N PHE A 117 -2.79 -9.17 6.98
CA PHE A 117 -3.57 -7.96 6.73
C PHE A 117 -5.05 -8.26 6.47
N ILE A 118 -5.36 -9.22 5.59
CA ILE A 118 -6.74 -9.56 5.25
C ILE A 118 -7.46 -10.17 6.44
N GLY A 119 -6.82 -11.10 7.16
CA GLY A 119 -7.38 -11.65 8.40
C GLY A 119 -7.72 -10.56 9.42
N THR A 120 -6.83 -9.58 9.60
CA THR A 120 -7.10 -8.41 10.46
C THR A 120 -8.33 -7.63 10.00
N ILE A 121 -8.45 -7.34 8.71
CA ILE A 121 -9.58 -6.58 8.18
C ILE A 121 -10.90 -7.34 8.33
N LEU A 122 -10.91 -8.64 8.10
CA LEU A 122 -12.10 -9.48 8.29
C LEU A 122 -12.57 -9.45 9.74
N MET A 123 -11.66 -9.59 10.70
CA MET A 123 -11.99 -9.47 12.13
C MET A 123 -12.58 -8.10 12.49
N VAL A 124 -12.01 -7.02 11.94
CA VAL A 124 -12.54 -5.64 12.14
C VAL A 124 -13.94 -5.49 11.54
N GLN A 125 -14.23 -6.13 10.42
CA GLN A 125 -15.55 -6.07 9.78
C GLN A 125 -16.60 -6.89 10.54
N ASP A 126 -16.24 -8.06 11.03
CA ASP A 126 -17.18 -8.96 11.69
C ASP A 126 -17.47 -8.58 13.14
N THR A 127 -16.49 -7.98 13.84
CA THR A 127 -16.62 -7.66 15.25
C THR A 127 -17.36 -6.33 15.46
N PRO A 128 -18.37 -6.25 16.34
CA PRO A 128 -18.95 -4.99 16.79
C PRO A 128 -17.87 -4.11 17.44
N ILE A 129 -17.84 -2.82 17.12
CA ILE A 129 -16.74 -1.95 17.57
C ILE A 129 -16.60 -1.87 19.10
N ALA A 130 -17.71 -1.86 19.82
CA ALA A 130 -17.68 -1.85 21.28
C ALA A 130 -17.04 -3.14 21.85
N GLU A 131 -17.29 -4.28 21.21
CA GLU A 131 -16.68 -5.56 21.57
C GLU A 131 -15.20 -5.57 21.21
N LEU A 132 -14.82 -5.12 20.01
CA LEU A 132 -13.44 -5.01 19.59
C LEU A 132 -12.62 -4.12 20.54
N CYS A 133 -13.13 -2.95 20.89
CA CYS A 133 -12.47 -2.06 21.85
C CYS A 133 -12.30 -2.75 23.21
N LYS A 134 -13.35 -3.45 23.69
CA LYS A 134 -13.31 -4.18 24.95
C LYS A 134 -12.28 -5.30 24.93
N GLU A 135 -12.24 -6.08 23.87
CA GLU A 135 -11.31 -7.17 23.66
C GLU A 135 -9.86 -6.65 23.67
N ILE A 136 -9.56 -5.61 22.89
CA ILE A 136 -8.24 -5.00 22.86
C ILE A 136 -7.81 -4.44 24.22
N VAL A 137 -8.74 -3.81 24.95
CA VAL A 137 -8.45 -3.28 26.31
C VAL A 137 -8.17 -4.40 27.30
N GLN A 138 -8.84 -5.54 27.20
CA GLN A 138 -8.68 -6.67 28.13
C GLN A 138 -7.49 -7.55 27.79
N GLU A 139 -7.28 -7.86 26.52
CA GLU A 139 -6.35 -8.91 26.07
C GLU A 139 -5.18 -8.35 25.24
N GLY A 140 -5.28 -7.14 24.72
CA GLY A 140 -4.27 -6.54 23.88
C GLY A 140 -3.00 -6.13 24.65
N SER A 141 -1.91 -5.95 23.92
CA SER A 141 -0.68 -5.36 24.43
C SER A 141 -0.89 -3.91 24.89
N ASP A 142 0.05 -3.37 25.68
CA ASP A 142 0.00 -1.96 26.11
C ASP A 142 -0.12 -1.02 24.91
N LEU A 143 0.58 -1.32 23.82
CA LEU A 143 0.54 -0.53 22.60
C LEU A 143 -0.84 -0.55 21.94
N ALA A 144 -1.45 -1.72 21.77
CA ALA A 144 -2.80 -1.84 21.20
C ALA A 144 -3.83 -1.11 22.07
N ARG A 145 -3.74 -1.26 23.40
CA ARG A 145 -4.58 -0.56 24.37
C ARG A 145 -4.46 0.96 24.28
N MET A 146 -3.24 1.48 24.13
CA MET A 146 -3.02 2.93 24.01
C MET A 146 -3.75 3.53 22.82
N PHE A 147 -3.88 2.83 21.72
CA PHE A 147 -4.62 3.30 20.56
C PHE A 147 -6.12 3.36 20.75
N VAL A 148 -6.70 2.44 21.53
CA VAL A 148 -8.16 2.32 21.63
C VAL A 148 -8.74 2.82 22.94
N SER A 149 -7.94 3.15 23.95
CA SER A 149 -8.40 3.50 25.31
C SER A 149 -9.36 4.69 25.35
N GLU A 150 -9.10 5.73 24.57
CA GLU A 150 -9.99 6.88 24.47
C GLU A 150 -11.33 6.47 23.84
N ILE A 151 -11.29 5.69 22.77
CA ILE A 151 -12.47 5.22 22.03
C ILE A 151 -13.32 4.32 22.92
N ALA A 152 -12.70 3.44 23.69
CA ALA A 152 -13.40 2.56 24.65
C ALA A 152 -14.16 3.34 25.73
N GLY A 153 -13.72 4.54 26.09
CA GLY A 153 -14.38 5.44 27.04
C GLY A 153 -15.55 6.26 26.45
N LEU A 154 -15.73 6.26 25.13
CA LEU A 154 -16.79 7.03 24.47
C LEU A 154 -18.15 6.37 24.61
N LYS A 155 -19.22 7.16 24.41
CA LYS A 155 -20.59 6.63 24.33
C LYS A 155 -20.74 5.71 23.12
N GLN A 156 -21.56 4.68 23.23
CA GLN A 156 -21.80 3.68 22.19
C GLN A 156 -22.13 4.29 20.82
N GLN A 157 -22.89 5.37 20.77
CA GLN A 157 -23.22 6.06 19.52
C GLN A 157 -21.97 6.65 18.84
N GLN A 158 -21.03 7.18 19.62
CA GLN A 158 -19.76 7.74 19.11
C GLN A 158 -18.84 6.61 18.63
N GLN A 159 -18.75 5.52 19.39
CA GLN A 159 -17.99 4.32 18.97
C GLN A 159 -18.55 3.77 17.66
N SER A 160 -19.87 3.70 17.50
CA SER A 160 -20.52 3.24 16.27
C SER A 160 -20.21 4.15 15.07
N ALA A 161 -20.15 5.47 15.27
CA ALA A 161 -19.79 6.42 14.20
C ALA A 161 -18.34 6.23 13.75
N ILE A 162 -17.39 6.08 14.68
CA ILE A 162 -15.98 5.78 14.40
C ILE A 162 -15.86 4.44 13.65
N GLY A 163 -16.57 3.42 14.12
CA GLY A 163 -16.58 2.10 13.51
C GLY A 163 -17.14 2.11 12.09
N THR A 164 -18.18 2.90 11.84
CA THR A 164 -18.75 3.06 10.50
C THR A 164 -17.69 3.62 9.53
N GLU A 165 -16.91 4.60 9.99
CA GLU A 165 -15.83 5.18 9.17
C GLU A 165 -14.74 4.15 8.88
N VAL A 166 -14.29 3.38 9.85
CA VAL A 166 -13.31 2.29 9.64
C VAL A 166 -13.88 1.25 8.67
N LYS A 167 -15.08 0.73 8.93
CA LYS A 167 -15.71 -0.31 8.12
C LYS A 167 -15.94 0.13 6.68
N ARG A 168 -16.31 1.39 6.45
CA ARG A 168 -16.47 1.96 5.12
C ARG A 168 -15.17 1.91 4.30
N HIS A 169 -14.06 2.30 4.91
CA HIS A 169 -12.77 2.34 4.22
C HIS A 169 -12.10 0.98 4.06
N THR A 170 -12.45 0.01 4.89
CA THR A 170 -11.91 -1.36 4.84
C THR A 170 -12.79 -2.33 4.05
N MET A 171 -13.99 -1.91 3.62
CA MET A 171 -14.98 -2.79 2.98
C MET A 171 -14.43 -3.52 1.75
N VAL A 172 -13.72 -2.83 0.87
CA VAL A 172 -13.17 -3.44 -0.35
C VAL A 172 -12.23 -4.61 -0.05
N PHE A 173 -11.43 -4.50 1.00
CA PHE A 173 -10.51 -5.56 1.41
C PHE A 173 -11.23 -6.77 2.02
N ALA A 174 -12.42 -6.56 2.58
CA ALA A 174 -13.20 -7.61 3.22
C ALA A 174 -14.18 -8.30 2.27
N THR A 175 -14.60 -7.66 1.18
CA THR A 175 -15.68 -8.16 0.33
C THR A 175 -15.28 -8.52 -1.08
N ASP A 176 -14.11 -8.09 -1.54
CA ASP A 176 -13.63 -8.38 -2.90
C ASP A 176 -12.66 -9.58 -2.87
N PRO A 177 -13.07 -10.74 -3.44
CA PRO A 177 -12.25 -11.95 -3.40
C PRO A 177 -10.93 -11.80 -4.16
N ASP A 178 -10.90 -10.99 -5.23
CA ASP A 178 -9.68 -10.74 -6.00
C ASP A 178 -8.66 -9.98 -5.15
N ILE A 179 -9.12 -8.97 -4.39
CA ILE A 179 -8.28 -8.20 -3.47
C ILE A 179 -7.83 -9.06 -2.29
N GLN A 180 -8.72 -9.86 -1.73
CA GLN A 180 -8.36 -10.77 -0.64
C GLN A 180 -7.24 -11.71 -1.10
N SER A 181 -7.41 -12.36 -2.23
CA SER A 181 -6.39 -13.26 -2.80
C SER A 181 -5.07 -12.54 -3.04
N ALA A 182 -5.09 -11.34 -3.63
CA ALA A 182 -3.86 -10.60 -3.96
C ALA A 182 -3.08 -10.06 -2.75
N LEU A 183 -3.76 -9.85 -1.62
CA LEU A 183 -3.17 -9.29 -0.39
C LEU A 183 -3.05 -10.30 0.77
N SER A 184 -3.60 -11.51 0.62
CA SER A 184 -3.36 -12.59 1.56
C SER A 184 -2.02 -13.25 1.25
N PHE A 185 -1.25 -13.49 2.27
CA PHE A 185 0.04 -14.16 2.15
C PHE A 185 0.21 -15.18 3.26
N ASN A 186 0.28 -16.43 2.88
CA ASN A 186 0.65 -17.49 3.80
C ASN A 186 2.13 -17.85 3.56
N LYS A 187 3.00 -17.60 4.55
CA LYS A 187 4.44 -17.88 4.46
C LYS A 187 4.77 -19.36 4.18
N SER A 188 3.78 -20.24 4.28
CA SER A 188 3.91 -21.67 4.00
C SER A 188 3.58 -22.08 2.57
N ASP A 189 3.13 -21.15 1.71
CA ASP A 189 2.79 -21.48 0.33
C ASP A 189 4.08 -21.67 -0.48
N GLU A 190 4.47 -22.94 -0.62
CA GLU A 190 5.61 -23.38 -1.44
C GLU A 190 5.38 -23.23 -2.96
N ASP A 191 4.23 -22.70 -3.37
CA ASP A 191 3.79 -22.66 -4.77
C ASP A 191 4.51 -21.62 -5.67
N GLY A 192 5.65 -21.11 -5.26
CA GLY A 192 6.57 -20.38 -6.14
C GLY A 192 6.16 -18.94 -6.51
N PHE A 193 4.99 -18.50 -6.15
CA PHE A 193 4.54 -17.10 -6.30
C PHE A 193 4.77 -16.36 -4.98
N GLY A 194 6.01 -15.94 -4.75
CA GLY A 194 6.37 -15.19 -3.55
C GLY A 194 5.62 -13.86 -3.46
N ALA A 195 5.26 -13.47 -2.24
CA ALA A 195 4.81 -12.11 -2.01
C ALA A 195 5.97 -11.13 -2.20
N PHE A 196 5.72 -10.01 -2.86
CA PHE A 196 6.68 -8.92 -2.90
C PHE A 196 6.34 -7.84 -1.86
N SER A 197 7.33 -7.08 -1.50
CA SER A 197 7.18 -5.89 -0.66
C SER A 197 8.04 -4.75 -1.20
N TRP A 198 7.68 -3.52 -0.86
CA TRP A 198 8.48 -2.37 -1.28
C TRP A 198 9.86 -2.32 -0.61
N GLU A 199 10.04 -2.93 0.56
CA GLU A 199 11.35 -3.01 1.22
C GLU A 199 12.38 -3.68 0.29
N GLY A 200 12.04 -4.85 -0.26
CA GLY A 200 12.90 -5.57 -1.20
C GLY A 200 13.12 -4.81 -2.51
N ILE A 201 12.05 -4.22 -3.06
CA ILE A 201 12.12 -3.49 -4.33
C ILE A 201 12.96 -2.20 -4.23
N VAL A 202 12.84 -1.47 -3.14
CA VAL A 202 13.50 -0.16 -2.99
C VAL A 202 14.97 -0.29 -2.54
N SER A 203 15.32 -1.36 -1.84
CA SER A 203 16.68 -1.56 -1.30
C SER A 203 17.63 -2.29 -2.24
N ASP A 204 17.12 -3.09 -3.19
CA ASP A 204 17.91 -3.91 -4.08
C ASP A 204 18.07 -3.26 -5.47
N ALA A 205 19.32 -3.05 -5.89
CA ALA A 205 19.65 -2.51 -7.22
C ALA A 205 19.22 -3.45 -8.36
N ASP A 206 19.13 -4.75 -8.10
CA ASP A 206 18.73 -5.77 -9.07
C ASP A 206 17.26 -6.19 -8.94
N ALA A 207 16.50 -5.50 -8.08
CA ALA A 207 15.07 -5.74 -7.90
C ALA A 207 14.31 -5.74 -9.23
N PRO A 208 13.24 -6.54 -9.35
CA PRO A 208 12.41 -6.57 -10.55
C PRO A 208 11.68 -5.23 -10.75
N ASN A 209 11.32 -4.94 -12.00
CA ASN A 209 10.33 -3.90 -12.28
C ASN A 209 8.96 -4.33 -11.77
N VAL A 210 8.12 -3.38 -11.34
CA VAL A 210 6.78 -3.67 -10.83
C VAL A 210 5.73 -2.93 -11.65
N PHE A 211 4.74 -3.66 -12.15
CA PHE A 211 3.59 -3.10 -12.85
C PHE A 211 2.34 -3.31 -12.00
N LEU A 212 1.73 -2.21 -11.55
CA LEU A 212 0.46 -2.24 -10.82
C LEU A 212 -0.68 -2.13 -11.84
N CYS A 213 -1.22 -3.27 -12.22
CA CYS A 213 -2.26 -3.38 -13.24
C CYS A 213 -3.64 -3.42 -12.58
N ILE A 214 -4.40 -2.34 -12.75
CA ILE A 214 -5.79 -2.28 -12.32
C ILE A 214 -6.64 -1.83 -13.50
N SER A 215 -7.64 -2.63 -13.87
CA SER A 215 -8.51 -2.28 -14.97
C SER A 215 -9.35 -1.02 -14.68
N GLN A 216 -9.64 -0.26 -15.71
CA GLN A 216 -10.33 1.04 -15.58
C GLN A 216 -11.71 0.93 -14.91
N ASP A 217 -12.45 -0.16 -15.18
CA ASP A 217 -13.76 -0.45 -14.60
C ASP A 217 -13.69 -0.76 -13.08
N ARG A 218 -12.53 -1.20 -12.59
CA ARG A 218 -12.30 -1.49 -11.16
C ARG A 218 -11.63 -0.34 -10.41
N LEU A 219 -11.18 0.69 -11.11
CA LEU A 219 -10.34 1.73 -10.52
C LEU A 219 -11.03 2.49 -9.38
N GLU A 220 -12.33 2.77 -9.50
CA GLU A 220 -13.10 3.41 -8.44
C GLU A 220 -13.17 2.53 -7.19
N GLN A 221 -13.44 1.23 -7.36
CA GLN A 221 -13.56 0.27 -6.27
C GLN A 221 -12.20 -0.01 -5.62
N TRP A 222 -11.16 -0.20 -6.42
CA TRP A 222 -9.83 -0.61 -5.96
C TRP A 222 -8.86 0.56 -5.71
N GLY A 223 -9.32 1.79 -5.84
CA GLY A 223 -8.49 2.97 -5.60
C GLY A 223 -7.88 3.04 -4.19
N GLY A 224 -8.56 2.46 -3.19
CA GLY A 224 -8.04 2.31 -1.83
C GLY A 224 -6.81 1.39 -1.75
N VAL A 225 -6.80 0.31 -2.53
CA VAL A 225 -5.67 -0.64 -2.61
C VAL A 225 -4.46 0.05 -3.24
N LEU A 226 -4.66 0.71 -4.38
CA LEU A 226 -3.58 1.49 -5.03
C LEU A 226 -3.02 2.56 -4.09
N ARG A 227 -3.88 3.30 -3.41
CA ARG A 227 -3.43 4.32 -2.46
C ARG A 227 -2.59 3.73 -1.35
N LEU A 228 -2.98 2.58 -0.78
CA LEU A 228 -2.21 1.87 0.22
C LEU A 228 -0.81 1.51 -0.31
N MET A 229 -0.75 0.83 -1.45
CA MET A 229 0.51 0.39 -2.05
C MET A 229 1.42 1.58 -2.42
N ILE A 230 0.88 2.61 -3.08
CA ILE A 230 1.65 3.81 -3.46
C ILE A 230 2.13 4.57 -2.21
N THR A 231 1.30 4.67 -1.18
CA THR A 231 1.71 5.34 0.06
C THR A 231 2.88 4.60 0.70
N GLN A 232 2.82 3.29 0.79
CA GLN A 232 3.92 2.49 1.33
C GLN A 232 5.20 2.61 0.48
N LEU A 233 5.08 2.60 -0.86
CA LEU A 233 6.20 2.84 -1.77
C LEU A 233 6.86 4.19 -1.50
N ILE A 234 6.09 5.27 -1.53
CA ILE A 234 6.60 6.64 -1.32
C ILE A 234 7.31 6.74 0.03
N ARG A 235 6.73 6.18 1.10
CA ARG A 235 7.36 6.17 2.42
C ARG A 235 8.68 5.41 2.43
N GLN A 236 8.81 4.31 1.69
CA GLN A 236 10.09 3.62 1.54
C GLN A 236 11.12 4.46 0.77
N LEU A 237 10.71 5.13 -0.30
CA LEU A 237 11.59 6.02 -1.06
C LEU A 237 12.05 7.23 -0.21
N GLU A 238 11.18 7.80 0.62
CA GLU A 238 11.53 8.89 1.55
C GLU A 238 12.58 8.46 2.59
N ARG A 239 12.61 7.19 2.97
CA ARG A 239 13.60 6.63 3.91
C ARG A 239 14.95 6.33 3.26
N ARG A 240 15.05 6.36 1.93
CA ARG A 240 16.34 6.19 1.26
C ARG A 240 17.33 7.25 1.73
N PRO A 241 18.63 6.94 1.80
CA PRO A 241 19.66 7.96 2.05
C PRO A 241 19.60 9.09 1.02
N GLU A 242 20.01 10.27 1.43
CA GLU A 242 20.15 11.41 0.52
C GLU A 242 21.18 11.07 -0.57
N LYS A 243 20.89 11.35 -1.84
CA LYS A 243 21.75 10.99 -2.99
C LYS A 243 23.20 11.54 -2.89
N TYR A 244 23.40 12.59 -2.13
CA TYR A 244 24.73 13.19 -1.92
C TYR A 244 25.42 12.67 -0.65
N SER A 245 24.75 11.85 0.17
CA SER A 245 25.37 11.19 1.31
C SER A 245 26.27 10.03 0.86
N PRO A 246 27.24 9.62 1.70
CA PRO A 246 28.07 8.45 1.39
C PRO A 246 27.23 7.18 1.06
N GLN A 247 26.16 6.95 1.80
CA GLN A 247 25.28 5.79 1.65
C GLN A 247 24.34 5.91 0.43
N GLY A 248 23.98 7.13 0.04
CA GLY A 248 23.05 7.38 -1.08
C GLY A 248 23.73 7.51 -2.45
N ARG A 249 25.06 7.75 -2.47
CA ARG A 249 25.81 7.99 -3.69
C ARG A 249 25.76 6.83 -4.68
N ASP A 250 25.76 5.59 -4.15
CA ASP A 250 25.78 4.37 -4.95
C ASP A 250 24.38 3.80 -5.17
N MET A 251 23.34 4.43 -4.63
CA MET A 251 21.96 4.00 -4.85
C MET A 251 21.52 4.31 -6.28
N LYS A 252 20.93 3.29 -6.92
CA LYS A 252 20.41 3.43 -8.27
C LYS A 252 19.16 4.33 -8.31
N PRO A 253 18.96 5.07 -9.41
CA PRO A 253 17.75 5.82 -9.64
C PRO A 253 16.52 4.91 -9.65
N PHE A 254 15.38 5.48 -9.23
CA PHE A 254 14.10 4.81 -9.20
C PHE A 254 13.11 5.58 -10.06
N LEU A 255 12.43 4.89 -10.98
CA LEU A 255 11.47 5.53 -11.88
C LEU A 255 10.05 5.14 -11.52
N LEU A 256 9.23 6.13 -11.17
CA LEU A 256 7.80 5.96 -11.00
C LEU A 256 7.07 6.45 -12.26
N LEU A 257 6.47 5.53 -13.01
CA LEU A 257 5.66 5.81 -14.19
C LEU A 257 4.18 5.80 -13.81
N LEU A 258 3.53 6.95 -13.97
CA LEU A 258 2.12 7.12 -13.67
C LEU A 258 1.35 7.31 -14.99
N ASP A 259 0.92 6.21 -15.60
CA ASP A 259 0.07 6.28 -16.78
C ASP A 259 -1.37 6.62 -16.36
N GLU A 260 -1.99 7.52 -17.11
CA GLU A 260 -3.34 8.02 -16.83
C GLU A 260 -3.56 8.54 -15.38
N PHE A 261 -2.54 9.20 -14.83
CA PHE A 261 -2.58 9.78 -13.48
C PHE A 261 -3.88 10.51 -13.10
N PRO A 262 -4.56 11.26 -14.00
CA PRO A 262 -5.82 11.91 -13.68
C PRO A 262 -6.93 10.95 -13.22
N LEU A 263 -6.90 9.69 -13.64
CA LEU A 263 -7.89 8.68 -13.24
C LEU A 263 -7.70 8.20 -11.79
N LEU A 264 -6.52 8.40 -11.21
CA LEU A 264 -6.23 8.03 -9.82
C LEU A 264 -6.85 9.01 -8.79
N GLY A 265 -7.44 10.11 -9.28
CA GLY A 265 -7.95 11.17 -8.42
C GLY A 265 -6.85 11.93 -7.67
N LYS A 266 -7.25 12.65 -6.63
CA LYS A 266 -6.32 13.42 -5.81
C LYS A 266 -5.57 12.49 -4.84
N MET A 267 -4.27 12.35 -5.05
CA MET A 267 -3.37 11.60 -4.16
C MET A 267 -2.33 12.55 -3.56
N ASP A 268 -2.63 13.10 -2.39
CA ASP A 268 -1.75 14.07 -1.71
C ASP A 268 -0.36 13.50 -1.45
N VAL A 269 -0.24 12.18 -1.25
CA VAL A 269 1.04 11.50 -1.04
C VAL A 269 1.97 11.67 -2.25
N ILE A 270 1.45 11.59 -3.48
CA ILE A 270 2.26 11.78 -4.70
C ILE A 270 2.63 13.25 -4.88
N GLN A 271 1.71 14.17 -4.62
CA GLN A 271 2.00 15.62 -4.70
C GLN A 271 3.12 16.01 -3.73
N ASN A 272 3.06 15.51 -2.50
CA ASN A 272 4.09 15.75 -1.50
C ASN A 272 5.42 15.07 -1.91
N ALA A 273 5.37 13.88 -2.48
CA ALA A 273 6.55 13.14 -2.95
C ALA A 273 7.36 13.93 -3.99
N MET A 274 6.70 14.67 -4.88
CA MET A 274 7.40 15.50 -5.88
C MET A 274 8.35 16.53 -5.25
N THR A 275 8.10 16.93 -4.02
CA THR A 275 8.98 17.84 -3.26
C THR A 275 9.95 17.10 -2.37
N THR A 276 9.51 16.07 -1.65
CA THR A 276 10.32 15.35 -0.66
C THR A 276 11.34 14.39 -1.29
N LEU A 277 11.04 13.82 -2.46
CA LEU A 277 11.92 12.85 -3.13
C LEU A 277 12.99 13.50 -4.01
N ARG A 278 13.01 14.84 -4.15
CA ARG A 278 13.98 15.53 -5.01
C ARG A 278 15.44 15.28 -4.61
N SER A 279 15.71 15.02 -3.35
CA SER A 279 17.06 14.72 -2.81
C SER A 279 17.38 13.21 -2.79
N LYS A 280 16.46 12.36 -3.21
CA LYS A 280 16.63 10.90 -3.29
C LYS A 280 16.95 10.48 -4.73
N ASN A 281 17.54 9.31 -4.91
CA ASN A 281 17.76 8.74 -6.24
C ASN A 281 16.57 7.93 -6.71
#